data_30273cd67e01272371501bfb8e896710
#
_entry.id   30273cd67e01272371501bfb8e896710
#
_cell.length_a   1.000
_cell.length_b   1.000
_cell.length_c   1.000
_cell.angle_alpha   90.00
_cell.angle_beta   90.00
_cell.angle_gamma   90.00
#
_symmetry.space_group_name_H-M   'P 1'
#
loop_
_entity.id
_entity.type
_entity.pdbx_description
1 polymer ?
#
loop_
_entity_poly.entity_id
_entity_poly.type
_entity_poly.pdbx_seq_one_letter_code
_entity_poly.pdbx_strand_id
1 'polypeptide(L)'
;AKYNLPVYITQGTLNGCRFNIREDLIRLLYSTQNISVGSLEITSFLKIHDASEPHSFVVSNGGTKVGVFTDIGAACEQLIFHFKQCHAAFLETNYDDDLLSKSAYPYFLKQRISGGRGHLSNKHALDLFINHRPSFMTHLLLSHLSKDNNNPELAHSLFSEHAGEVEIVVASRFVESEVYTIFEQVSEHSPF
;
A
#
# COMPACT_ATOMS: atom_id res chain seq x y z
N ALA A 1 -21.61 -0.52 -14.45
CA ALA A 1 -20.41 -1.13 -14.98
C ALA A 1 -20.16 -0.71 -16.44
N LYS A 2 -19.51 0.44 -16.65
CA LYS A 2 -19.22 1.01 -17.98
C LYS A 2 -18.41 0.06 -18.88
N TYR A 3 -17.55 -0.79 -18.28
CA TYR A 3 -16.58 -1.59 -19.03
C TYR A 3 -16.83 -3.11 -18.95
N ASN A 4 -17.93 -3.57 -18.33
CA ASN A 4 -18.22 -5.00 -18.15
C ASN A 4 -17.06 -5.82 -17.55
N LEU A 5 -16.27 -5.20 -16.67
CA LEU A 5 -15.17 -5.87 -15.98
C LEU A 5 -15.67 -6.61 -14.73
N PRO A 6 -15.12 -7.79 -14.42
CA PRO A 6 -15.39 -8.43 -13.14
C PRO A 6 -14.91 -7.56 -11.97
N VAL A 7 -15.66 -7.56 -10.87
CA VAL A 7 -15.37 -6.81 -9.66
C VAL A 7 -15.12 -7.81 -8.53
N TYR A 8 -13.86 -7.92 -8.11
CA TYR A 8 -13.49 -8.72 -6.95
C TYR A 8 -13.71 -7.88 -5.69
N ILE A 9 -14.58 -8.34 -4.82
CA ILE A 9 -15.04 -7.57 -3.67
C ILE A 9 -15.34 -8.49 -2.49
N THR A 10 -15.00 -8.09 -1.27
CA THR A 10 -15.37 -8.86 -0.07
C THR A 10 -16.86 -8.71 0.23
N GLN A 11 -17.41 -9.68 0.96
CA GLN A 11 -18.84 -9.66 1.31
C GLN A 11 -19.19 -8.43 2.17
N GLY A 12 -18.31 -8.07 3.13
CA GLY A 12 -18.54 -6.92 4.00
C GLY A 12 -18.50 -5.60 3.22
N THR A 13 -17.58 -5.45 2.27
CA THR A 13 -17.53 -4.28 1.38
C THR A 13 -18.76 -4.23 0.47
N LEU A 14 -19.17 -5.36 -0.10
CA LEU A 14 -20.36 -5.46 -0.95
C LEU A 14 -21.63 -5.04 -0.20
N ASN A 15 -21.79 -5.50 1.03
CA ASN A 15 -22.94 -5.14 1.87
C ASN A 15 -22.97 -3.64 2.23
N GLY A 16 -21.79 -3.00 2.30
CA GLY A 16 -21.66 -1.56 2.55
C GLY A 16 -21.74 -0.68 1.30
N CYS A 17 -21.73 -1.26 0.11
CA CYS A 17 -21.79 -0.50 -1.15
C CYS A 17 -23.10 0.25 -1.31
N ARG A 18 -23.00 1.53 -1.66
CA ARG A 18 -24.15 2.40 -1.96
C ARG A 18 -24.50 2.47 -3.46
N PHE A 19 -23.75 1.78 -4.30
CA PHE A 19 -23.95 1.71 -5.74
C PHE A 19 -24.22 0.26 -6.17
N ASN A 20 -25.01 0.09 -7.21
CA ASN A 20 -25.35 -1.22 -7.74
C ASN A 20 -24.21 -1.75 -8.62
N ILE A 21 -23.70 -2.91 -8.28
CA ILE A 21 -22.84 -3.72 -9.13
C ILE A 21 -23.72 -4.79 -9.77
N ARG A 22 -23.58 -5.01 -11.07
CA ARG A 22 -24.28 -6.10 -11.76
C ARG A 22 -23.84 -7.44 -11.16
N GLU A 23 -24.79 -8.30 -10.81
CA GLU A 23 -24.54 -9.57 -10.14
C GLU A 23 -23.60 -10.49 -10.93
N ASP A 24 -23.74 -10.52 -12.26
CA ASP A 24 -22.90 -11.33 -13.16
C ASP A 24 -21.43 -10.88 -13.18
N LEU A 25 -21.12 -9.67 -12.72
CA LEU A 25 -19.75 -9.14 -12.61
C LEU A 25 -19.13 -9.33 -11.23
N ILE A 26 -19.92 -9.67 -10.22
CA ILE A 26 -19.41 -9.83 -8.84
C ILE A 26 -18.60 -11.13 -8.75
N ARG A 27 -17.43 -11.01 -8.14
CA ARG A 27 -16.57 -12.12 -7.72
C ARG A 27 -16.22 -11.91 -6.27
N LEU A 28 -16.72 -12.77 -5.39
CA LEU A 28 -16.39 -12.66 -3.98
C LEU A 28 -14.90 -12.89 -3.75
N LEU A 29 -14.31 -11.97 -3.00
CA LEU A 29 -12.91 -12.02 -2.60
C LEU A 29 -12.81 -12.53 -1.17
N TYR A 30 -11.99 -13.53 -0.96
CA TYR A 30 -11.67 -14.07 0.37
C TYR A 30 -10.23 -13.76 0.72
N SER A 31 -9.95 -13.59 2.01
CA SER A 31 -8.59 -13.37 2.49
C SER A 31 -7.67 -14.54 2.09
N THR A 32 -6.42 -14.23 1.72
CA THR A 32 -5.42 -15.20 1.24
C THR A 32 -5.77 -15.90 -0.09
N GLN A 33 -6.78 -15.43 -0.79
CA GLN A 33 -7.10 -15.96 -2.11
C GLN A 33 -6.16 -15.38 -3.16
N ASN A 34 -5.64 -16.24 -4.03
CA ASN A 34 -4.95 -15.83 -5.25
C ASN A 34 -5.93 -15.70 -6.40
N ILE A 35 -5.85 -14.58 -7.11
CA ILE A 35 -6.66 -14.28 -8.30
C ILE A 35 -5.71 -14.15 -9.48
N SER A 36 -5.97 -14.90 -10.55
CA SER A 36 -5.20 -14.78 -11.79
C SER A 36 -5.90 -13.85 -12.78
N VAL A 37 -5.15 -12.88 -13.30
CA VAL A 37 -5.58 -11.95 -14.34
C VAL A 37 -4.52 -11.91 -15.43
N GLY A 38 -4.72 -12.67 -16.50
CA GLY A 38 -3.69 -12.89 -17.51
C GLY A 38 -2.47 -13.58 -16.92
N SER A 39 -1.29 -12.97 -17.04
CA SER A 39 -0.03 -13.45 -16.45
C SER A 39 0.18 -12.98 -15.00
N LEU A 40 -0.71 -12.14 -14.47
CA LEU A 40 -0.59 -11.60 -13.13
C LEU A 40 -1.30 -12.50 -12.12
N GLU A 41 -0.68 -12.69 -10.98
CA GLU A 41 -1.29 -13.25 -9.80
C GLU A 41 -1.45 -12.17 -8.73
N ILE A 42 -2.64 -12.08 -8.16
CA ILE A 42 -2.98 -11.08 -7.14
C ILE A 42 -3.32 -11.83 -5.86
N THR A 43 -2.51 -11.64 -4.84
CA THR A 43 -2.76 -12.14 -3.48
C THR A 43 -3.39 -11.02 -2.66
N SER A 44 -4.52 -11.30 -2.01
CA SER A 44 -5.16 -10.38 -1.08
C SER A 44 -4.98 -10.85 0.36
N PHE A 45 -4.84 -9.94 1.30
CA PHE A 45 -4.76 -10.25 2.72
C PHE A 45 -5.40 -9.16 3.58
N LEU A 46 -5.91 -9.56 4.74
CA LEU A 46 -6.49 -8.63 5.71
C LEU A 46 -5.42 -7.72 6.30
N LYS A 47 -5.79 -6.46 6.46
CA LYS A 47 -4.98 -5.42 7.10
C LYS A 47 -5.72 -4.79 8.27
N ILE A 48 -5.03 -4.01 9.08
CA ILE A 48 -5.65 -3.20 10.13
C ILE A 48 -6.11 -1.86 9.52
N HIS A 49 -7.41 -1.64 9.48
CA HIS A 49 -8.03 -0.37 9.06
C HIS A 49 -9.47 -0.28 9.57
N ASP A 50 -10.05 0.92 9.64
CA ASP A 50 -11.41 1.18 10.12
C ASP A 50 -12.49 0.97 9.04
N ALA A 51 -12.38 -0.12 8.29
CA ALA A 51 -13.34 -0.56 7.28
C ALA A 51 -13.89 -1.97 7.62
N SER A 52 -14.96 -2.40 6.95
CA SER A 52 -15.64 -3.68 7.24
C SER A 52 -14.74 -4.89 7.01
N GLU A 53 -14.06 -4.96 5.88
CA GLU A 53 -13.14 -6.04 5.51
C GLU A 53 -11.98 -5.46 4.70
N PRO A 54 -11.05 -4.72 5.35
CA PRO A 54 -9.99 -4.03 4.65
C PRO A 54 -8.92 -5.00 4.17
N HIS A 55 -8.57 -4.93 2.88
CA HIS A 55 -7.53 -5.76 2.28
C HIS A 55 -6.42 -4.91 1.68
N SER A 56 -5.21 -5.43 1.74
CA SER A 56 -4.08 -5.03 0.92
C SER A 56 -3.79 -6.10 -0.12
N PHE A 57 -2.99 -5.76 -1.12
CA PHE A 57 -2.74 -6.62 -2.27
C PHE A 57 -1.25 -6.71 -2.60
N VAL A 58 -0.85 -7.88 -3.07
CA VAL A 58 0.43 -8.09 -3.75
C VAL A 58 0.12 -8.58 -5.15
N VAL A 59 0.66 -7.91 -6.15
CA VAL A 59 0.58 -8.31 -7.56
C VAL A 59 1.92 -8.94 -7.92
N SER A 60 1.90 -10.14 -8.47
CA SER A 60 3.09 -10.84 -8.91
C SER A 60 3.02 -11.25 -10.38
N ASN A 61 4.19 -11.27 -11.03
CA ASN A 61 4.41 -11.82 -12.35
C ASN A 61 5.73 -12.57 -12.34
N GLY A 62 5.67 -13.90 -12.41
CA GLY A 62 6.84 -14.73 -12.13
C GLY A 62 7.37 -14.50 -10.72
N GLY A 63 8.67 -14.25 -10.58
CA GLY A 63 9.32 -13.94 -9.30
C GLY A 63 9.11 -12.51 -8.79
N THR A 64 8.77 -11.56 -9.68
CA THR A 64 8.63 -10.14 -9.34
C THR A 64 7.33 -9.86 -8.60
N LYS A 65 7.40 -9.13 -7.48
CA LYS A 65 6.25 -8.78 -6.64
C LYS A 65 6.17 -7.28 -6.39
N VAL A 66 4.97 -6.72 -6.55
CA VAL A 66 4.65 -5.32 -6.25
C VAL A 66 3.54 -5.28 -5.21
N GLY A 67 3.80 -4.65 -4.08
CA GLY A 67 2.82 -4.47 -3.00
C GLY A 67 2.00 -3.21 -3.14
N VAL A 68 0.72 -3.26 -2.73
CA VAL A 68 -0.16 -2.08 -2.62
C VAL A 68 -0.69 -2.03 -1.19
N PHE A 69 -0.09 -1.14 -0.39
CA PHE A 69 -0.28 -1.04 1.05
C PHE A 69 -0.73 0.37 1.43
N THR A 70 -1.99 0.69 1.10
CA THR A 70 -2.67 1.94 1.43
C THR A 70 -3.77 1.67 2.44
N ASP A 71 -4.30 2.71 3.09
CA ASP A 71 -5.30 2.58 4.15
C ASP A 71 -4.85 1.63 5.28
N ILE A 72 -3.68 1.90 5.84
CA ILE A 72 -3.04 1.08 6.85
C ILE A 72 -3.12 1.78 8.21
N GLY A 73 -3.85 1.22 9.15
CA GLY A 73 -3.90 1.73 10.52
C GLY A 73 -2.64 1.41 11.32
N ALA A 74 -2.11 0.21 11.16
CA ALA A 74 -0.87 -0.23 11.79
C ALA A 74 -0.20 -1.36 11.00
N ALA A 75 1.12 -1.49 11.13
CA ALA A 75 1.88 -2.58 10.53
C ALA A 75 1.60 -3.88 11.30
N CYS A 76 0.76 -4.75 10.73
CA CYS A 76 0.47 -6.09 11.27
C CYS A 76 1.42 -7.13 10.67
N GLU A 77 1.43 -8.33 11.27
CA GLU A 77 2.29 -9.45 10.82
C GLU A 77 2.08 -9.80 9.33
N GLN A 78 0.85 -9.78 8.85
CA GLN A 78 0.53 -10.05 7.45
C GLN A 78 1.13 -8.99 6.52
N LEU A 79 1.02 -7.71 6.89
CA LEU A 79 1.63 -6.61 6.14
C LEU A 79 3.16 -6.79 6.08
N ILE A 80 3.79 -7.03 7.21
CA ILE A 80 5.24 -7.24 7.31
C ILE A 80 5.67 -8.45 6.49
N PHE A 81 4.94 -9.55 6.58
CA PHE A 81 5.23 -10.78 5.82
C PHE A 81 5.22 -10.53 4.31
N HIS A 82 4.21 -9.83 3.82
CA HIS A 82 4.11 -9.53 2.38
C HIS A 82 5.10 -8.44 1.95
N PHE A 83 5.31 -7.42 2.77
CA PHE A 83 6.25 -6.34 2.47
C PHE A 83 7.68 -6.84 2.26
N LYS A 84 8.13 -7.78 3.10
CA LYS A 84 9.45 -8.42 2.99
C LYS A 84 9.70 -9.17 1.67
N GLN A 85 8.69 -9.38 0.86
CA GLN A 85 8.78 -10.12 -0.40
C GLN A 85 8.67 -9.22 -1.64
N CYS A 86 8.49 -7.92 -1.46
CA CYS A 86 8.20 -7.00 -2.57
C CYS A 86 9.48 -6.41 -3.18
N HIS A 87 9.56 -6.44 -4.49
CA HIS A 87 10.59 -5.76 -5.29
C HIS A 87 10.29 -4.26 -5.40
N ALA A 88 8.99 -3.92 -5.39
CA ALA A 88 8.50 -2.55 -5.27
C ALA A 88 7.23 -2.52 -4.42
N ALA A 89 6.94 -1.38 -3.79
CA ALA A 89 5.72 -1.22 -3.02
C ALA A 89 5.17 0.21 -3.08
N PHE A 90 3.85 0.31 -3.19
CA PHE A 90 3.12 1.50 -2.79
C PHE A 90 2.88 1.41 -1.29
N LEU A 91 3.47 2.29 -0.52
CA LEU A 91 3.34 2.31 0.93
C LEU A 91 2.66 3.60 1.38
N GLU A 92 1.65 3.48 2.23
CA GLU A 92 1.02 4.63 2.84
C GLU A 92 1.99 5.43 3.68
N THR A 93 2.03 6.73 3.42
CA THR A 93 2.68 7.78 4.22
C THR A 93 1.66 8.88 4.38
N ASN A 94 0.63 8.64 5.21
CA ASN A 94 -0.54 9.50 5.19
C ASN A 94 -0.29 10.85 5.83
N TYR A 95 0.28 10.89 7.03
CA TYR A 95 0.43 12.13 7.77
C TYR A 95 1.78 12.25 8.45
N ASP A 96 2.20 13.48 8.63
CA ASP A 96 3.26 13.86 9.56
C ASP A 96 2.65 14.12 10.95
N ASP A 97 3.27 13.59 12.00
CA ASP A 97 2.75 13.67 13.37
C ASP A 97 2.61 15.10 13.86
N ASP A 98 3.57 15.95 13.50
CA ASP A 98 3.57 17.39 13.91
C ASP A 98 2.51 18.17 13.15
N LEU A 99 2.37 17.95 11.83
CA LEU A 99 1.35 18.60 11.01
C LEU A 99 -0.04 18.19 11.47
N LEU A 100 -0.28 16.92 11.74
CA LEU A 100 -1.56 16.44 12.24
C LEU A 100 -1.86 17.04 13.62
N SER A 101 -0.89 17.07 14.53
CA SER A 101 -1.08 17.61 15.88
C SER A 101 -1.48 19.08 15.88
N LYS A 102 -0.87 19.89 14.98
CA LYS A 102 -1.07 21.34 14.84
C LYS A 102 -2.26 21.69 13.92
N SER A 103 -2.82 20.72 13.19
CA SER A 103 -3.92 20.97 12.24
C SER A 103 -5.18 21.47 12.93
N ALA A 104 -6.06 22.11 12.17
CA ALA A 104 -7.38 22.56 12.64
C ALA A 104 -8.40 21.41 12.81
N TYR A 105 -8.01 20.14 12.59
CA TYR A 105 -8.91 19.01 12.72
C TYR A 105 -9.39 18.84 14.16
N PRO A 106 -10.68 18.52 14.36
CA PRO A 106 -11.21 18.22 15.69
C PRO A 106 -10.46 17.04 16.32
N TYR A 107 -10.37 17.02 17.64
CA TYR A 107 -9.66 15.98 18.39
C TYR A 107 -10.07 14.57 18.03
N PHE A 108 -11.37 14.30 17.90
CA PHE A 108 -11.88 12.96 17.55
C PHE A 108 -11.38 12.49 16.17
N LEU A 109 -11.22 13.42 15.20
CA LEU A 109 -10.72 13.09 13.88
C LEU A 109 -9.22 12.80 13.92
N LYS A 110 -8.44 13.57 14.67
CA LYS A 110 -7.01 13.28 14.90
C LYS A 110 -6.83 11.90 15.52
N GLN A 111 -7.61 11.58 16.57
CA GLN A 111 -7.61 10.27 17.21
C GLN A 111 -8.01 9.13 16.26
N ARG A 112 -9.01 9.36 15.40
CA ARG A 112 -9.37 8.37 14.37
C ARG A 112 -8.22 8.12 13.40
N ILE A 113 -7.55 9.18 12.92
CA ILE A 113 -6.45 9.09 11.96
C ILE A 113 -5.26 8.35 12.59
N SER A 114 -4.81 8.74 13.78
CA SER A 114 -3.59 8.24 14.42
C SER A 114 -3.78 7.10 15.41
N GLY A 115 -5.01 6.66 15.64
CA GLY A 115 -5.36 5.70 16.69
C GLY A 115 -5.08 4.23 16.36
N GLY A 116 -4.21 3.94 15.40
CA GLY A 116 -3.80 2.58 15.06
C GLY A 116 -4.79 1.78 14.20
N ARG A 117 -5.94 2.36 13.85
CA ARG A 117 -6.92 1.80 12.91
C ARG A 117 -7.26 2.75 11.77
N GLY A 118 -6.77 3.99 11.81
CA GLY A 118 -6.95 4.98 10.75
C GLY A 118 -5.87 4.83 9.68
N HIS A 119 -4.83 5.64 9.79
CA HIS A 119 -3.78 5.74 8.77
C HIS A 119 -2.38 5.62 9.36
N LEU A 120 -1.41 5.30 8.51
CA LEU A 120 -0.01 5.17 8.87
C LEU A 120 0.68 6.53 8.78
N SER A 121 1.38 6.94 9.84
CA SER A 121 2.20 8.15 9.81
C SER A 121 3.48 7.94 9.00
N ASN A 122 4.12 9.04 8.57
CA ASN A 122 5.43 9.01 7.93
C ASN A 122 6.46 8.23 8.77
N LYS A 123 6.45 8.45 10.09
CA LYS A 123 7.37 7.77 11.01
C LYS A 123 7.14 6.27 11.06
N HIS A 124 5.90 5.83 11.23
CA HIS A 124 5.59 4.39 11.29
C HIS A 124 5.83 3.69 9.93
N ALA A 125 5.58 4.40 8.83
CA ALA A 125 5.90 3.90 7.49
C ALA A 125 7.42 3.78 7.29
N LEU A 126 8.18 4.74 7.77
CA LEU A 126 9.64 4.70 7.74
C LEU A 126 10.18 3.56 8.62
N ASP A 127 9.64 3.36 9.81
CA ASP A 127 10.01 2.25 10.70
C ASP A 127 9.79 0.90 10.01
N LEU A 128 8.65 0.72 9.32
CA LEU A 128 8.38 -0.47 8.51
C LEU A 128 9.42 -0.64 7.40
N PHE A 129 9.72 0.42 6.67
CA PHE A 129 10.70 0.40 5.58
C PHE A 129 12.10 0.06 6.07
N ILE A 130 12.60 0.72 7.10
CA ILE A 130 13.96 0.49 7.62
C ILE A 130 14.11 -0.94 8.14
N ASN A 131 13.14 -1.43 8.89
CA ASN A 131 13.27 -2.69 9.61
C ASN A 131 12.88 -3.92 8.77
N HIS A 132 12.15 -3.74 7.66
CA HIS A 132 11.53 -4.88 6.97
C HIS A 132 11.69 -4.87 5.45
N ARG A 133 12.28 -3.84 4.82
CA ARG A 133 12.53 -3.89 3.38
C ARG A 133 13.48 -5.04 3.05
N PRO A 134 13.23 -5.81 1.99
CA PRO A 134 14.19 -6.79 1.51
C PRO A 134 15.34 -6.11 0.79
N SER A 135 16.50 -6.76 0.76
CA SER A 135 17.70 -6.22 0.08
C SER A 135 17.53 -6.06 -1.43
N PHE A 136 16.60 -6.78 -2.02
CA PHE A 136 16.28 -6.72 -3.45
C PHE A 136 15.18 -5.71 -3.80
N MET A 137 14.67 -4.94 -2.84
CA MET A 137 13.70 -3.88 -3.14
C MET A 137 14.38 -2.78 -3.94
N THR A 138 13.75 -2.38 -5.06
CA THR A 138 14.29 -1.36 -5.97
C THR A 138 13.51 -0.04 -5.90
N HIS A 139 12.22 -0.08 -5.62
CA HIS A 139 11.37 1.12 -5.61
C HIS A 139 10.42 1.13 -4.42
N LEU A 140 10.27 2.29 -3.80
CA LEU A 140 9.24 2.56 -2.82
C LEU A 140 8.45 3.80 -3.22
N LEU A 141 7.16 3.61 -3.51
CA LEU A 141 6.27 4.69 -3.87
C LEU A 141 5.48 5.12 -2.61
N LEU A 142 5.86 6.26 -2.04
CA LEU A 142 5.14 6.89 -0.94
C LEU A 142 3.78 7.33 -1.45
N SER A 143 2.72 6.83 -0.88
CA SER A 143 1.37 6.98 -1.42
C SER A 143 0.34 7.33 -0.35
N HIS A 144 -0.86 7.69 -0.78
CA HIS A 144 -1.98 8.03 0.10
C HIS A 144 -1.70 9.19 1.08
N LEU A 145 -0.86 10.15 0.66
CA LEU A 145 -0.52 11.32 1.47
C LEU A 145 -1.76 12.18 1.76
N SER A 146 -1.93 12.62 2.99
CA SER A 146 -2.96 13.60 3.35
C SER A 146 -2.67 14.95 2.69
N LYS A 147 -3.70 15.59 2.17
CA LYS A 147 -3.58 16.94 1.59
C LYS A 147 -3.23 17.99 2.66
N ASP A 148 -3.79 17.83 3.86
CA ASP A 148 -3.75 18.85 4.89
C ASP A 148 -2.73 18.55 6.00
N ASN A 149 -2.33 17.29 6.15
CA ASN A 149 -1.48 16.83 7.25
C ASN A 149 -0.19 16.16 6.78
N ASN A 150 0.20 16.37 5.53
CA ASN A 150 1.47 15.90 4.98
C ASN A 150 1.98 16.86 3.90
N ASN A 151 3.24 16.70 3.57
CA ASN A 151 3.90 17.42 2.49
C ASN A 151 4.78 16.43 1.70
N PRO A 152 4.67 16.39 0.35
CA PRO A 152 5.44 15.48 -0.49
C PRO A 152 6.95 15.57 -0.30
N GLU A 153 7.48 16.79 -0.21
CA GLU A 153 8.92 17.06 -0.04
C GLU A 153 9.42 16.56 1.31
N LEU A 154 8.62 16.77 2.38
CA LEU A 154 8.94 16.30 3.73
C LEU A 154 8.96 14.76 3.77
N ALA A 155 7.94 14.10 3.23
CA ALA A 155 7.90 12.64 3.16
C ALA A 155 9.07 12.09 2.33
N HIS A 156 9.34 12.68 1.15
CA HIS A 156 10.44 12.26 0.28
C HIS A 156 11.80 12.39 1.00
N SER A 157 12.10 13.55 1.60
CA SER A 157 13.37 13.78 2.29
C SER A 157 13.58 12.79 3.44
N LEU A 158 12.55 12.55 4.24
CA LEU A 158 12.60 11.62 5.36
C LEU A 158 12.99 10.20 4.95
N PHE A 159 12.43 9.71 3.85
CA PHE A 159 12.74 8.36 3.36
C PHE A 159 14.07 8.30 2.60
N SER A 160 14.42 9.36 1.87
CA SER A 160 15.67 9.41 1.09
C SER A 160 16.92 9.30 1.95
N GLU A 161 16.90 9.81 3.18
CA GLU A 161 18.00 9.67 4.15
C GLU A 161 18.30 8.20 4.50
N HIS A 162 17.33 7.31 4.31
CA HIS A 162 17.41 5.89 4.65
C HIS A 162 17.26 4.94 3.44
N ALA A 163 17.17 5.50 2.24
CA ALA A 163 16.84 4.75 1.03
C ALA A 163 17.90 3.71 0.63
N GLY A 164 19.17 4.02 0.82
CA GLY A 164 20.25 3.22 0.22
C GLY A 164 20.14 3.25 -1.30
N GLU A 165 19.99 2.08 -1.93
CA GLU A 165 19.82 1.93 -3.38
C GLU A 165 18.35 1.91 -3.83
N VAL A 166 17.39 2.03 -2.89
CA VAL A 166 15.97 2.03 -3.22
C VAL A 166 15.56 3.40 -3.76
N GLU A 167 14.96 3.44 -4.93
CA GLU A 167 14.38 4.66 -5.47
C GLU A 167 13.12 5.04 -4.69
N ILE A 168 13.12 6.24 -4.11
CA ILE A 168 11.99 6.78 -3.36
C ILE A 168 11.19 7.73 -4.27
N VAL A 169 9.94 7.40 -4.50
CA VAL A 169 9.02 8.17 -5.33
C VAL A 169 7.82 8.61 -4.51
N VAL A 170 7.36 9.84 -4.67
CA VAL A 170 6.09 10.29 -4.07
C VAL A 170 4.99 10.23 -5.12
N ALA A 171 4.02 9.34 -4.92
CA ALA A 171 2.87 9.23 -5.81
C ALA A 171 1.97 10.46 -5.70
N SER A 172 1.85 11.20 -6.80
CA SER A 172 1.02 12.41 -6.86
C SER A 172 -0.47 12.04 -6.97
N ARG A 173 -1.34 12.88 -6.39
CA ARG A 173 -2.79 12.81 -6.61
C ARG A 173 -3.25 13.58 -7.85
N PHE A 174 -2.36 14.35 -8.47
CA PHE A 174 -2.71 15.29 -9.53
C PHE A 174 -2.15 14.89 -10.90
N VAL A 175 -1.03 14.18 -10.92
CA VAL A 175 -0.35 13.77 -12.13
C VAL A 175 0.05 12.30 -12.02
N GLU A 176 0.06 11.61 -13.15
CA GLU A 176 0.59 10.25 -13.24
C GLU A 176 2.11 10.25 -13.04
N SER A 177 2.63 9.18 -12.47
CA SER A 177 4.08 8.96 -12.38
C SER A 177 4.64 8.51 -13.71
N GLU A 178 5.97 8.50 -13.80
CA GLU A 178 6.66 7.79 -14.87
C GLU A 178 6.40 6.28 -14.79
N VAL A 179 6.71 5.56 -15.85
CA VAL A 179 6.61 4.10 -15.88
C VAL A 179 7.93 3.51 -15.35
N TYR A 180 7.83 2.79 -14.24
CA TYR A 180 8.95 2.07 -13.65
C TYR A 180 8.96 0.61 -14.10
N THR A 181 10.12 0.10 -14.47
CA THR A 181 10.29 -1.32 -14.81
C THR A 181 10.90 -2.05 -13.62
N ILE A 182 10.17 -3.00 -13.06
CA ILE A 182 10.60 -3.77 -11.90
C ILE A 182 11.06 -5.14 -12.38
N PHE A 183 12.32 -5.49 -12.10
CA PHE A 183 12.91 -6.77 -12.47
C PHE A 183 13.18 -7.61 -11.22
N GLU A 184 13.11 -8.93 -11.40
CA GLU A 184 13.73 -9.86 -10.48
C GLU A 184 15.25 -9.67 -10.57
N GLN A 185 15.90 -9.32 -9.45
CA GLN A 185 17.36 -9.33 -9.43
C GLN A 185 17.83 -10.78 -9.49
N VAL A 186 18.32 -11.19 -10.64
CA VAL A 186 19.01 -12.48 -10.77
C VAL A 186 20.26 -12.36 -9.88
N SER A 187 20.27 -13.08 -8.76
CA SER A 187 21.47 -13.24 -7.97
C SER A 187 22.48 -13.92 -8.89
N GLU A 188 23.53 -13.18 -9.31
CA GLU A 188 24.70 -13.80 -9.89
C GLU A 188 25.31 -14.70 -8.82
N HIS A 189 24.87 -15.95 -8.78
CA HIS A 189 25.61 -16.98 -8.12
C HIS A 189 26.88 -17.18 -8.94
N SER A 190 27.96 -16.54 -8.50
CA SER A 190 29.29 -16.85 -8.96
C SER A 190 29.52 -18.37 -8.77
N PRO A 191 29.78 -19.12 -9.83
CA PRO A 191 30.12 -20.50 -9.68
C PRO A 191 31.60 -20.58 -9.27
N PHE A 192 31.82 -20.70 -7.96
CA PHE A 192 33.08 -21.20 -7.39
C PHE A 192 32.80 -22.08 -6.18
#